data_5edca574d2f9b54bc09ebe53dd7a4cdc
#
_entry.id   5edca574d2f9b54bc09ebe53dd7a4cdc
#
_cell.length_a   1.000
_cell.length_b   1.000
_cell.length_c   1.000
_cell.angle_alpha   90.00
_cell.angle_beta   90.00
_cell.angle_gamma   90.00
#
_symmetry.space_group_name_H-M   'P 1'
#
loop_
_entity.id
_entity.type
_entity.pdbx_description
1 polymer ?
#
loop_
_entity_poly.entity_id
_entity_poly.type
_entity_poly.pdbx_seq_one_letter_code
_entity_poly.pdbx_strand_id
1 'polypeptide(L)'
;MRARPGPKGRSATPEARQRVEALCAGLQARRDLLIEHLHRLQDAERGLRPSRLAALAERLRLSQAEVFEVASFYHHFRLLGEDETAPAVTVRVCTSVSCAMAGAQALEATLAERLQREGGIQAGGGVAVEAVPCIGRCHEAPAVCVGQREIGHADAPAVLQALSAGRTAPLDLPQAVDHAAYRAQGGYRLLQDLHAGRLQPETVLRELQASGLRGLGGAGFPSGRKWDLVRAQPGPRHMVVNIDEGEVGTFKDGQLLATDPHRMLEGALLAAQVVGISHIWIYLRDEYHAARALLERELQALRADPPLPPQAMPQIELRRGAGAYICGEESALIESVEGKRGLPRLRPPYVAQVGVFGRPTLAHNFETLYWIREIVERGGAWYAGHGRRGRSGLRRFSVSGRVNRPGVHLAPAGISVAELIEEYAGGLQPGHTFYAYLPGGASGGILPASLAHLPLDFDGGAPAGQETLASHGCFVGSMAVVVLSQADRARDAALNLMRFFEHESCGQCTPCREGTGQAVHAMQQLQWNTALMEDLSFVMREASICGLGQAAPNPMDSVRRHFPHEVDGSDLRSDSRSNPQPDPRPDLSPSHRPGAQP
;
A
#
# COMPACT_ATOMS: atom_id res chain seq x y z
N MET A 1 -22.96 -6.50 -43.65
CA MET A 1 -22.10 -6.21 -42.49
C MET A 1 -20.65 -6.31 -42.93
N ARG A 2 -19.89 -5.21 -43.00
CA ARG A 2 -18.45 -5.26 -43.26
C ARG A 2 -17.77 -5.83 -41.99
N ALA A 3 -17.00 -6.90 -42.16
CA ALA A 3 -16.17 -7.43 -41.07
C ALA A 3 -15.33 -6.31 -40.50
N ARG A 4 -15.38 -6.12 -39.17
CA ARG A 4 -14.47 -5.17 -38.50
C ARG A 4 -13.05 -5.64 -38.80
N PRO A 5 -12.15 -4.74 -39.24
CA PRO A 5 -10.73 -5.11 -39.41
C PRO A 5 -10.22 -5.67 -38.07
N GLY A 6 -9.50 -6.78 -38.16
CA GLY A 6 -8.85 -7.37 -36.97
C GLY A 6 -7.94 -6.37 -36.28
N PRO A 7 -7.54 -6.61 -35.01
CA PRO A 7 -6.70 -5.71 -34.27
C PRO A 7 -5.40 -5.44 -35.02
N LYS A 8 -5.04 -4.17 -35.18
CA LYS A 8 -3.75 -3.77 -35.74
C LYS A 8 -2.65 -4.19 -34.75
N GLY A 9 -1.65 -4.93 -35.19
CA GLY A 9 -0.53 -5.37 -34.38
C GLY A 9 -0.07 -6.78 -34.77
N ARG A 10 0.78 -7.40 -33.90
CA ARG A 10 1.26 -8.77 -34.08
C ARG A 10 0.08 -9.76 -33.97
N SER A 11 -0.10 -10.64 -34.95
CA SER A 11 -1.08 -11.72 -34.82
C SER A 11 -0.60 -12.75 -33.79
N ALA A 12 -1.49 -13.18 -32.91
CA ALA A 12 -1.16 -14.26 -31.98
C ALA A 12 -1.03 -15.60 -32.75
N THR A 13 -0.05 -16.42 -32.36
CA THR A 13 0.08 -17.77 -32.91
C THR A 13 -0.98 -18.71 -32.33
N PRO A 14 -1.34 -19.81 -33.01
CA PRO A 14 -2.27 -20.79 -32.46
C PRO A 14 -1.84 -21.34 -31.09
N GLU A 15 -0.54 -21.59 -30.92
CA GLU A 15 0.06 -22.08 -29.66
C GLU A 15 -0.10 -21.04 -28.54
N ALA A 16 0.12 -19.75 -28.83
CA ALA A 16 -0.04 -18.67 -27.85
C ALA A 16 -1.51 -18.56 -27.42
N ARG A 17 -2.46 -18.66 -28.37
CA ARG A 17 -3.90 -18.66 -28.06
C ARG A 17 -4.28 -19.82 -27.17
N GLN A 18 -3.88 -21.05 -27.55
CA GLN A 18 -4.17 -22.25 -26.77
C GLN A 18 -3.58 -22.15 -25.35
N ARG A 19 -2.36 -21.63 -25.22
CA ARG A 19 -1.69 -21.48 -23.92
C ARG A 19 -2.42 -20.46 -23.03
N VAL A 20 -2.78 -19.29 -23.58
CA VAL A 20 -3.53 -18.26 -22.84
C VAL A 20 -4.91 -18.78 -22.44
N GLU A 21 -5.60 -19.50 -23.33
CA GLU A 21 -6.90 -20.10 -23.03
C GLU A 21 -6.81 -21.11 -21.88
N ALA A 22 -5.79 -21.96 -21.87
CA ALA A 22 -5.56 -22.94 -20.81
C ALA A 22 -5.23 -22.28 -19.46
N LEU A 23 -4.34 -21.28 -19.45
CA LEU A 23 -3.94 -20.58 -18.22
C LEU A 23 -5.06 -19.70 -17.64
N CYS A 24 -5.88 -19.12 -18.50
CA CYS A 24 -6.99 -18.25 -18.11
C CYS A 24 -8.33 -19.00 -18.03
N ALA A 25 -8.31 -20.33 -18.04
CA ALA A 25 -9.53 -21.12 -17.88
C ALA A 25 -10.25 -20.75 -16.58
N GLY A 26 -11.58 -20.64 -16.64
CA GLY A 26 -12.42 -20.24 -15.50
C GLY A 26 -12.52 -18.73 -15.25
N LEU A 27 -11.66 -17.90 -15.85
CA LEU A 27 -11.82 -16.44 -15.82
C LEU A 27 -12.65 -15.97 -17.02
N GLN A 28 -13.64 -15.12 -16.75
CA GLN A 28 -14.45 -14.52 -17.82
C GLN A 28 -13.58 -13.57 -18.68
N ALA A 29 -13.84 -13.53 -19.98
CA ALA A 29 -13.15 -12.63 -20.91
C ALA A 29 -13.74 -11.21 -20.81
N ARG A 30 -13.52 -10.52 -19.69
CA ARG A 30 -13.96 -9.15 -19.40
C ARG A 30 -12.76 -8.24 -19.26
N ARG A 31 -12.88 -6.98 -19.72
CA ARG A 31 -11.82 -5.97 -19.64
C ARG A 31 -11.36 -5.74 -18.20
N ASP A 32 -12.28 -5.62 -17.27
CA ASP A 32 -11.99 -5.34 -15.86
C ASP A 32 -11.22 -6.47 -15.14
N LEU A 33 -11.14 -7.66 -15.78
CA LEU A 33 -10.32 -8.78 -15.32
C LEU A 33 -8.94 -8.85 -16.00
N LEU A 34 -8.52 -7.80 -16.72
CA LEU A 34 -7.23 -7.81 -17.41
C LEU A 34 -6.06 -8.07 -16.44
N ILE A 35 -6.06 -7.44 -15.26
CA ILE A 35 -5.00 -7.60 -14.27
C ILE A 35 -4.98 -9.04 -13.73
N GLU A 36 -6.13 -9.64 -13.46
CA GLU A 36 -6.25 -11.03 -13.04
C GLU A 36 -5.76 -12.02 -14.12
N HIS A 37 -6.02 -11.73 -15.40
CA HIS A 37 -5.47 -12.52 -16.51
C HIS A 37 -3.95 -12.39 -16.58
N LEU A 38 -3.40 -11.18 -16.41
CA LEU A 38 -1.96 -10.95 -16.37
C LEU A 38 -1.30 -11.70 -15.21
N HIS A 39 -1.93 -11.73 -14.03
CA HIS A 39 -1.47 -12.53 -12.89
C HIS A 39 -1.40 -14.03 -13.22
N ARG A 40 -2.43 -14.58 -13.88
CA ARG A 40 -2.42 -16.00 -14.29
C ARG A 40 -1.23 -16.33 -15.20
N LEU A 41 -0.92 -15.44 -16.14
CA LEU A 41 0.23 -15.60 -17.03
C LEU A 41 1.54 -15.45 -16.28
N GLN A 42 1.67 -14.39 -15.46
CA GLN A 42 2.86 -14.10 -14.65
C GLN A 42 3.17 -15.25 -13.68
N ASP A 43 2.18 -15.73 -12.93
CA ASP A 43 2.35 -16.78 -11.94
C ASP A 43 2.76 -18.13 -12.61
N ALA A 44 2.22 -18.43 -13.80
CA ALA A 44 2.50 -19.66 -14.52
C ALA A 44 3.83 -19.65 -15.31
N GLU A 45 4.16 -18.51 -15.94
CA GLU A 45 5.30 -18.40 -16.85
C GLU A 45 6.43 -17.51 -16.28
N ARG A 46 6.27 -16.97 -15.07
CA ARG A 46 7.22 -16.09 -14.34
C ARG A 46 7.59 -14.84 -15.12
N GLY A 47 6.79 -14.46 -16.09
CA GLY A 47 6.93 -13.26 -16.91
C GLY A 47 5.96 -13.24 -18.07
N LEU A 48 5.80 -12.08 -18.67
CA LEU A 48 4.84 -11.80 -19.74
C LEU A 48 5.58 -11.63 -21.06
N ARG A 49 5.33 -12.51 -22.04
CA ARG A 49 5.93 -12.44 -23.36
C ARG A 49 5.02 -11.74 -24.36
N PRO A 50 5.58 -11.05 -25.40
CA PRO A 50 4.80 -10.36 -26.41
C PRO A 50 3.74 -11.26 -27.10
N SER A 51 4.07 -12.52 -27.40
CA SER A 51 3.12 -13.48 -27.97
C SER A 51 1.93 -13.77 -27.06
N ARG A 52 2.16 -13.84 -25.72
CA ARG A 52 1.10 -14.06 -24.74
C ARG A 52 0.22 -12.83 -24.60
N LEU A 53 0.83 -11.62 -24.56
CA LEU A 53 0.09 -10.35 -24.50
C LEU A 53 -0.78 -10.14 -25.76
N ALA A 54 -0.28 -10.49 -26.94
CA ALA A 54 -1.06 -10.45 -28.17
C ALA A 54 -2.27 -11.40 -28.12
N ALA A 55 -2.07 -12.65 -27.66
CA ALA A 55 -3.16 -13.61 -27.50
C ALA A 55 -4.19 -13.18 -26.44
N LEU A 56 -3.73 -12.57 -25.33
CA LEU A 56 -4.61 -12.03 -24.31
C LEU A 56 -5.44 -10.84 -24.82
N ALA A 57 -4.82 -9.97 -25.63
CA ALA A 57 -5.53 -8.87 -26.29
C ALA A 57 -6.67 -9.36 -27.19
N GLU A 58 -6.42 -10.41 -27.99
CA GLU A 58 -7.46 -11.05 -28.82
C GLU A 58 -8.58 -11.64 -27.95
N ARG A 59 -8.24 -12.40 -26.88
CA ARG A 59 -9.22 -12.99 -25.95
C ARG A 59 -10.12 -11.96 -25.32
N LEU A 60 -9.56 -10.84 -24.85
CA LEU A 60 -10.30 -9.78 -24.16
C LEU A 60 -10.92 -8.74 -25.12
N ARG A 61 -10.66 -8.85 -26.43
CA ARG A 61 -11.08 -7.88 -27.46
C ARG A 61 -10.58 -6.46 -27.18
N LEU A 62 -9.34 -6.37 -26.65
CA LEU A 62 -8.62 -5.13 -26.38
C LEU A 62 -7.56 -4.91 -27.47
N SER A 63 -7.07 -3.67 -27.60
CA SER A 63 -5.87 -3.42 -28.39
C SER A 63 -4.63 -3.98 -27.69
N GLN A 64 -3.61 -4.36 -28.46
CA GLN A 64 -2.32 -4.79 -27.85
C GLN A 64 -1.66 -3.67 -27.07
N ALA A 65 -1.85 -2.41 -27.49
CA ALA A 65 -1.36 -1.24 -26.75
C ALA A 65 -2.00 -1.15 -25.36
N GLU A 66 -3.32 -1.33 -25.23
CA GLU A 66 -4.01 -1.32 -23.93
C GLU A 66 -3.52 -2.44 -23.01
N VAL A 67 -3.33 -3.65 -23.54
CA VAL A 67 -2.81 -4.77 -22.72
C VAL A 67 -1.37 -4.52 -22.31
N PHE A 68 -0.53 -4.01 -23.21
CA PHE A 68 0.88 -3.72 -22.93
C PHE A 68 1.03 -2.57 -21.94
N GLU A 69 0.27 -1.48 -22.08
CA GLU A 69 0.36 -0.35 -21.15
C GLU A 69 -0.04 -0.71 -19.72
N VAL A 70 -1.02 -1.63 -19.55
CA VAL A 70 -1.38 -2.16 -18.22
C VAL A 70 -0.29 -3.09 -17.71
N ALA A 71 0.19 -4.02 -18.53
CA ALA A 71 1.25 -4.96 -18.15
C ALA A 71 2.57 -4.24 -17.77
N SER A 72 2.91 -3.13 -18.44
CA SER A 72 4.14 -2.37 -18.17
C SER A 72 3.99 -1.34 -17.05
N PHE A 73 2.78 -1.04 -16.61
CA PHE A 73 2.52 -0.08 -15.54
C PHE A 73 2.78 -0.64 -14.15
N TYR A 74 2.43 -1.90 -13.92
CA TYR A 74 2.49 -2.53 -12.60
C TYR A 74 3.82 -3.26 -12.39
N HIS A 75 4.53 -2.95 -11.30
CA HIS A 75 5.87 -3.46 -11.00
C HIS A 75 5.93 -4.98 -10.76
N HIS A 76 4.81 -5.60 -10.38
CA HIS A 76 4.73 -7.05 -10.23
C HIS A 76 4.95 -7.80 -11.54
N PHE A 77 4.57 -7.22 -12.67
CA PHE A 77 4.64 -7.89 -13.97
C PHE A 77 6.01 -7.71 -14.62
N ARG A 78 6.68 -8.85 -14.84
CA ARG A 78 7.96 -8.89 -15.55
C ARG A 78 7.71 -9.04 -17.05
N LEU A 79 8.07 -8.04 -17.83
CA LEU A 79 8.06 -8.14 -19.28
C LEU A 79 9.32 -8.86 -19.75
N LEU A 80 9.17 -9.89 -20.57
CA LEU A 80 10.26 -10.70 -21.13
C LEU A 80 10.31 -10.56 -22.65
N GLY A 81 11.50 -10.68 -23.21
CA GLY A 81 11.66 -10.97 -24.65
C GLY A 81 11.06 -12.34 -25.01
N GLU A 82 10.82 -12.59 -26.29
CA GLU A 82 10.17 -13.85 -26.73
C GLU A 82 10.99 -15.08 -26.31
N ASP A 83 12.33 -15.01 -26.47
CA ASP A 83 13.26 -16.08 -26.18
C ASP A 83 13.97 -15.93 -24.83
N GLU A 84 13.61 -14.92 -24.05
CA GLU A 84 14.22 -14.64 -22.75
C GLU A 84 13.80 -15.69 -21.71
N THR A 85 14.79 -16.20 -20.97
CA THR A 85 14.54 -17.15 -19.88
C THR A 85 14.15 -16.42 -18.60
N ALA A 86 12.97 -16.72 -18.08
CA ALA A 86 12.53 -16.21 -16.79
C ALA A 86 13.38 -16.78 -15.64
N PRO A 87 13.70 -16.00 -14.59
CA PRO A 87 14.36 -16.53 -13.40
C PRO A 87 13.50 -17.61 -12.74
N ALA A 88 14.13 -18.68 -12.24
CA ALA A 88 13.44 -19.73 -11.51
C ALA A 88 12.80 -19.20 -10.23
N VAL A 89 13.50 -18.32 -9.52
CA VAL A 89 13.05 -17.64 -8.29
C VAL A 89 13.52 -16.19 -8.33
N THR A 90 12.68 -15.29 -7.85
CA THR A 90 13.06 -13.89 -7.55
C THR A 90 13.17 -13.71 -6.05
N VAL A 91 14.30 -13.17 -5.60
CA VAL A 91 14.55 -12.72 -4.23
C VAL A 91 14.35 -11.21 -4.21
N ARG A 92 13.33 -10.74 -3.52
CA ARG A 92 13.01 -9.32 -3.39
C ARG A 92 13.48 -8.82 -2.03
N VAL A 93 14.45 -7.92 -2.02
CA VAL A 93 15.01 -7.32 -0.80
C VAL A 93 14.35 -5.96 -0.58
N CYS A 94 13.64 -5.79 0.53
CA CYS A 94 13.05 -4.49 0.87
C CYS A 94 14.14 -3.49 1.24
N THR A 95 14.18 -2.34 0.54
CA THR A 95 15.17 -1.27 0.76
C THR A 95 14.57 0.02 1.34
N SER A 96 13.31 -0.01 1.79
CA SER A 96 12.66 1.13 2.45
C SER A 96 13.29 1.45 3.82
N VAL A 97 13.02 2.64 4.34
CA VAL A 97 13.74 3.28 5.45
C VAL A 97 14.05 2.34 6.63
N SER A 98 13.08 1.61 7.16
CA SER A 98 13.31 0.69 8.30
C SER A 98 14.27 -0.45 7.95
N CYS A 99 14.13 -1.03 6.75
CA CYS A 99 15.03 -2.07 6.26
C CYS A 99 16.42 -1.53 5.91
N ALA A 100 16.50 -0.32 5.33
CA ALA A 100 17.76 0.36 5.05
C ALA A 100 18.55 0.63 6.36
N MET A 101 17.88 1.13 7.41
CA MET A 101 18.46 1.30 8.76
C MET A 101 18.96 -0.03 9.36
N ALA A 102 18.32 -1.15 9.00
CA ALA A 102 18.70 -2.50 9.43
C ALA A 102 19.73 -3.19 8.51
N GLY A 103 20.30 -2.48 7.51
CA GLY A 103 21.40 -2.98 6.69
C GLY A 103 20.96 -3.72 5.41
N ALA A 104 19.76 -3.47 4.89
CA ALA A 104 19.22 -4.16 3.72
C ALA A 104 20.09 -4.03 2.46
N GLN A 105 20.75 -2.87 2.24
CA GLN A 105 21.64 -2.68 1.09
C GLN A 105 22.86 -3.62 1.15
N ALA A 106 23.46 -3.79 2.34
CA ALA A 106 24.57 -4.71 2.52
C ALA A 106 24.12 -6.17 2.32
N LEU A 107 22.92 -6.51 2.76
CA LEU A 107 22.32 -7.82 2.53
C LEU A 107 22.09 -8.08 1.04
N GLU A 108 21.52 -7.13 0.31
CA GLU A 108 21.30 -7.21 -1.14
C GLU A 108 22.61 -7.45 -1.91
N ALA A 109 23.65 -6.63 -1.63
CA ALA A 109 24.95 -6.76 -2.24
C ALA A 109 25.59 -8.15 -1.95
N THR A 110 25.49 -8.62 -0.70
CA THR A 110 26.00 -9.94 -0.29
C THR A 110 25.28 -11.07 -1.03
N LEU A 111 23.97 -10.99 -1.17
CA LEU A 111 23.18 -11.98 -1.89
C LEU A 111 23.53 -11.99 -3.38
N ALA A 112 23.63 -10.83 -4.01
CA ALA A 112 24.00 -10.71 -5.41
C ALA A 112 25.39 -11.31 -5.68
N GLU A 113 26.39 -10.99 -4.84
CA GLU A 113 27.75 -11.54 -4.96
C GLU A 113 27.79 -13.05 -4.79
N ARG A 114 27.15 -13.59 -3.74
CA ARG A 114 27.15 -15.04 -3.48
C ARG A 114 26.46 -15.84 -4.58
N LEU A 115 25.29 -15.36 -5.04
CA LEU A 115 24.55 -16.05 -6.10
C LEU A 115 25.28 -16.00 -7.45
N GLN A 116 26.05 -14.94 -7.73
CA GLN A 116 26.93 -14.91 -8.91
C GLN A 116 28.08 -15.93 -8.82
N ARG A 117 28.75 -16.04 -7.66
CA ARG A 117 29.86 -16.97 -7.44
C ARG A 117 29.46 -18.44 -7.49
N GLU A 118 28.28 -18.76 -6.96
CA GLU A 118 27.77 -20.13 -6.92
C GLU A 118 27.11 -20.57 -8.24
N GLY A 119 27.30 -19.79 -9.32
CA GLY A 119 26.80 -20.08 -10.67
C GLY A 119 25.29 -20.02 -10.80
N GLY A 120 24.64 -19.21 -9.94
CA GLY A 120 23.18 -19.16 -9.77
C GLY A 120 22.63 -20.58 -9.60
N ILE A 121 21.94 -20.91 -8.54
CA ILE A 121 21.46 -22.29 -8.29
C ILE A 121 20.91 -22.86 -9.61
N GLN A 122 21.71 -23.70 -10.27
CA GLN A 122 21.43 -24.20 -11.61
C GLN A 122 20.34 -25.27 -11.54
N ALA A 123 19.12 -24.87 -11.60
CA ALA A 123 18.01 -25.71 -12.02
C ALA A 123 17.00 -24.84 -12.81
N GLY A 124 17.27 -24.67 -14.10
CA GLY A 124 16.26 -24.17 -15.05
C GLY A 124 15.91 -22.69 -14.99
N GLY A 125 16.90 -21.75 -14.86
CA GLY A 125 16.64 -20.34 -15.07
C GLY A 125 17.28 -19.34 -14.10
N GLY A 126 18.08 -19.77 -13.13
CA GLY A 126 18.81 -18.87 -12.21
C GLY A 126 17.93 -18.17 -11.16
N VAL A 127 18.57 -17.42 -10.27
CA VAL A 127 17.91 -16.60 -9.24
C VAL A 127 18.13 -15.11 -9.55
N ALA A 128 17.06 -14.32 -9.56
CA ALA A 128 17.17 -12.87 -9.64
C ALA A 128 17.11 -12.25 -8.23
N VAL A 129 17.94 -11.24 -7.95
CA VAL A 129 17.88 -10.43 -6.74
C VAL A 129 17.40 -9.03 -7.15
N GLU A 130 16.38 -8.51 -6.50
CA GLU A 130 15.75 -7.24 -6.83
C GLU A 130 15.54 -6.41 -5.56
N ALA A 131 15.98 -5.15 -5.58
CA ALA A 131 15.57 -4.16 -4.60
C ALA A 131 14.10 -3.81 -4.82
N VAL A 132 13.30 -3.80 -3.76
CA VAL A 132 11.87 -3.47 -3.84
C VAL A 132 11.47 -2.48 -2.75
N PRO A 133 10.38 -1.72 -2.95
CA PRO A 133 9.76 -0.92 -1.91
C PRO A 133 9.25 -1.76 -0.73
N CYS A 134 8.56 -1.11 0.20
CA CYS A 134 8.08 -1.73 1.43
C CYS A 134 7.14 -2.93 1.17
N ILE A 135 7.51 -4.11 1.68
CA ILE A 135 6.72 -5.34 1.61
C ILE A 135 5.79 -5.52 2.83
N GLY A 136 5.64 -4.49 3.69
CA GLY A 136 4.74 -4.52 4.84
C GLY A 136 5.27 -5.26 6.08
N ARG A 137 6.60 -5.46 6.21
CA ARG A 137 7.21 -6.15 7.36
C ARG A 137 8.27 -5.31 8.08
N CYS A 138 8.01 -4.01 8.22
CA CYS A 138 8.97 -3.06 8.80
C CYS A 138 9.32 -3.37 10.26
N HIS A 139 8.45 -4.07 11.00
CA HIS A 139 8.70 -4.53 12.38
C HIS A 139 9.70 -5.69 12.46
N GLU A 140 9.98 -6.33 11.35
CA GLU A 140 10.94 -7.43 11.24
C GLU A 140 12.08 -7.09 10.27
N ALA A 141 12.46 -5.82 10.21
CA ALA A 141 13.54 -5.36 9.34
C ALA A 141 14.91 -6.00 9.70
N PRO A 142 15.77 -6.32 8.70
CA PRO A 142 15.50 -6.24 7.28
C PRO A 142 14.59 -7.38 6.80
N ALA A 143 13.79 -7.13 5.78
CA ALA A 143 12.82 -8.09 5.28
C ALA A 143 13.06 -8.43 3.81
N VAL A 144 12.91 -9.72 3.47
CA VAL A 144 13.14 -10.29 2.13
C VAL A 144 11.96 -11.18 1.76
N CYS A 145 11.62 -11.24 0.48
CA CYS A 145 10.68 -12.21 -0.05
C CYS A 145 11.37 -13.13 -1.06
N VAL A 146 11.42 -14.43 -0.77
CA VAL A 146 11.95 -15.48 -1.65
C VAL A 146 10.79 -16.13 -2.40
N GLY A 147 10.59 -15.79 -3.67
CA GLY A 147 9.36 -16.13 -4.36
C GLY A 147 8.17 -15.43 -3.71
N GLN A 148 7.33 -16.20 -3.00
CA GLN A 148 6.19 -15.68 -2.21
C GLN A 148 6.40 -15.87 -0.70
N ARG A 149 7.57 -16.38 -0.28
CA ARG A 149 7.89 -16.59 1.13
C ARG A 149 8.56 -15.38 1.72
N GLU A 150 7.93 -14.76 2.68
CA GLU A 150 8.46 -13.66 3.46
C GLU A 150 9.44 -14.15 4.53
N ILE A 151 10.56 -13.45 4.70
CA ILE A 151 11.58 -13.70 5.72
C ILE A 151 11.82 -12.37 6.43
N GLY A 152 11.45 -12.30 7.70
CA GLY A 152 11.78 -11.18 8.59
C GLY A 152 13.12 -11.39 9.28
N HIS A 153 13.76 -10.31 9.77
CA HIS A 153 15.10 -10.31 10.34
C HIS A 153 16.10 -11.08 9.45
N ALA A 154 15.96 -10.84 8.13
CA ALA A 154 16.63 -11.62 7.11
C ALA A 154 18.15 -11.41 7.14
N ASP A 155 18.89 -12.50 7.05
CA ASP A 155 20.32 -12.52 6.76
C ASP A 155 20.61 -13.38 5.53
N ALA A 156 21.83 -13.28 5.00
CA ALA A 156 22.18 -14.04 3.80
C ALA A 156 22.09 -15.57 4.02
N PRO A 157 22.52 -16.15 5.16
CA PRO A 157 22.34 -17.57 5.45
C PRO A 157 20.88 -18.03 5.38
N ALA A 158 19.95 -17.32 6.00
CA ALA A 158 18.52 -17.67 6.01
C ALA A 158 17.91 -17.65 4.61
N VAL A 159 18.25 -16.63 3.81
CA VAL A 159 17.78 -16.51 2.41
C VAL A 159 18.33 -17.63 1.54
N LEU A 160 19.64 -17.91 1.62
CA LEU A 160 20.27 -18.99 0.85
C LEU A 160 19.74 -20.37 1.27
N GLN A 161 19.47 -20.58 2.57
CA GLN A 161 18.83 -21.80 3.06
C GLN A 161 17.41 -21.96 2.52
N ALA A 162 16.62 -20.87 2.43
CA ALA A 162 15.29 -20.92 1.84
C ALA A 162 15.35 -21.30 0.35
N LEU A 163 16.29 -20.72 -0.39
CA LEU A 163 16.53 -21.02 -1.81
C LEU A 163 16.95 -22.48 -2.02
N SER A 164 17.97 -22.96 -1.30
CA SER A 164 18.49 -24.33 -1.45
C SER A 164 17.47 -25.40 -1.06
N ALA A 165 16.58 -25.09 -0.11
CA ALA A 165 15.49 -25.96 0.31
C ALA A 165 14.23 -25.83 -0.56
N GLY A 166 14.23 -24.99 -1.62
CA GLY A 166 13.07 -24.75 -2.48
C GLY A 166 11.87 -24.11 -1.75
N ARG A 167 12.10 -23.47 -0.60
CA ARG A 167 11.04 -22.84 0.21
C ARG A 167 10.66 -21.47 -0.35
N THR A 168 9.81 -21.49 -1.37
CA THR A 168 9.35 -20.28 -2.10
C THR A 168 7.85 -19.99 -1.95
N ALA A 169 7.08 -20.93 -1.40
CA ALA A 169 5.65 -20.77 -1.13
C ALA A 169 5.43 -19.79 0.04
N PRO A 170 4.26 -19.12 0.13
CA PRO A 170 3.90 -18.29 1.26
C PRO A 170 4.09 -19.02 2.60
N LEU A 171 4.19 -18.25 3.68
CA LEU A 171 4.10 -18.78 5.04
C LEU A 171 2.76 -19.49 5.24
N ASP A 172 2.70 -20.40 6.20
CA ASP A 172 1.43 -21.00 6.62
C ASP A 172 0.42 -19.91 7.00
N LEU A 173 -0.86 -20.20 6.74
CA LEU A 173 -1.94 -19.27 7.08
C LEU A 173 -1.91 -18.99 8.58
N PRO A 174 -1.99 -17.72 8.99
CA PRO A 174 -2.07 -17.37 10.39
C PRO A 174 -3.31 -18.00 11.03
N GLN A 175 -3.24 -18.28 12.35
CA GLN A 175 -4.40 -18.66 13.15
C GLN A 175 -5.30 -17.43 13.36
N ALA A 176 -6.15 -17.15 12.38
CA ALA A 176 -7.13 -16.07 12.45
C ALA A 176 -8.44 -16.56 13.07
N VAL A 177 -9.26 -15.64 13.54
CA VAL A 177 -10.65 -15.91 13.86
C VAL A 177 -11.37 -16.25 12.56
N ASP A 178 -11.72 -17.52 12.38
CA ASP A 178 -12.47 -18.01 11.22
C ASP A 178 -13.97 -17.66 11.30
N HIS A 179 -14.69 -17.91 10.20
CA HIS A 179 -16.13 -17.61 10.12
C HIS A 179 -16.95 -18.26 11.24
N ALA A 180 -16.69 -19.51 11.58
CA ALA A 180 -17.45 -20.23 12.61
C ALA A 180 -17.16 -19.67 14.01
N ALA A 181 -15.90 -19.44 14.35
CA ALA A 181 -15.49 -18.84 15.61
C ALA A 181 -16.02 -17.40 15.75
N TYR A 182 -15.99 -16.62 14.66
CA TYR A 182 -16.53 -15.26 14.65
C TYR A 182 -18.05 -15.25 14.93
N ARG A 183 -18.82 -16.14 14.30
CA ARG A 183 -20.25 -16.30 14.56
C ARG A 183 -20.55 -16.75 15.99
N ALA A 184 -19.78 -17.70 16.52
CA ALA A 184 -19.90 -18.17 17.90
C ALA A 184 -19.68 -17.05 18.93
N GLN A 185 -18.86 -16.02 18.58
CA GLN A 185 -18.62 -14.83 19.39
C GLN A 185 -19.65 -13.70 19.14
N GLY A 186 -20.79 -14.01 18.53
CA GLY A 186 -21.85 -13.04 18.24
C GLY A 186 -21.60 -12.20 16.98
N GLY A 187 -20.66 -12.58 16.13
CA GLY A 187 -20.41 -11.93 14.84
C GLY A 187 -21.63 -11.94 13.93
N TYR A 188 -21.79 -10.88 13.15
CA TYR A 188 -22.90 -10.62 12.23
C TYR A 188 -24.29 -10.43 12.88
N ARG A 189 -24.37 -10.42 14.20
CA ARG A 189 -25.65 -10.24 14.91
C ARG A 189 -26.23 -8.85 14.68
N LEU A 190 -25.39 -7.81 14.72
CA LEU A 190 -25.81 -6.43 14.40
C LEU A 190 -26.35 -6.32 12.97
N LEU A 191 -25.72 -7.00 12.03
CA LEU A 191 -26.16 -7.03 10.64
C LEU A 191 -27.53 -7.68 10.51
N GLN A 192 -27.79 -8.78 11.25
CA GLN A 192 -29.10 -9.45 11.31
C GLN A 192 -30.16 -8.57 11.96
N ASP A 193 -29.79 -7.82 13.02
CA ASP A 193 -30.68 -6.89 13.70
C ASP A 193 -31.05 -5.70 12.81
N LEU A 194 -30.11 -5.20 12.05
CA LEU A 194 -30.32 -4.14 11.06
C LEU A 194 -31.26 -4.62 9.94
N HIS A 195 -31.00 -5.81 9.39
CA HIS A 195 -31.82 -6.38 8.34
C HIS A 195 -33.25 -6.67 8.80
N ALA A 196 -33.43 -7.12 10.04
CA ALA A 196 -34.75 -7.40 10.64
C ALA A 196 -35.47 -6.13 11.15
N GLY A 197 -34.88 -4.94 11.00
CA GLY A 197 -35.46 -3.68 11.47
C GLY A 197 -35.41 -3.45 12.98
N ARG A 198 -34.74 -4.33 13.75
CA ARG A 198 -34.50 -4.14 15.19
C ARG A 198 -33.47 -3.06 15.48
N LEU A 199 -32.51 -2.88 14.59
CA LEU A 199 -31.58 -1.77 14.56
C LEU A 199 -31.92 -0.89 13.36
N GLN A 200 -31.98 0.44 13.53
CA GLN A 200 -32.29 1.37 12.43
C GLN A 200 -31.01 1.92 11.79
N PRO A 201 -30.96 2.10 10.45
CA PRO A 201 -29.82 2.71 9.74
C PRO A 201 -29.40 4.06 10.31
N GLU A 202 -30.37 4.89 10.70
CA GLU A 202 -30.14 6.21 11.28
C GLU A 202 -29.43 6.13 12.65
N THR A 203 -29.67 5.07 13.41
CA THR A 203 -28.96 4.80 14.66
C THR A 203 -27.50 4.48 14.40
N VAL A 204 -27.21 3.62 13.41
CA VAL A 204 -25.83 3.30 13.01
C VAL A 204 -25.08 4.56 12.58
N LEU A 205 -25.69 5.40 11.75
CA LEU A 205 -25.11 6.66 11.30
C LEU A 205 -24.85 7.63 12.46
N ARG A 206 -25.80 7.77 13.38
CA ARG A 206 -25.65 8.62 14.56
C ARG A 206 -24.50 8.19 15.46
N GLU A 207 -24.39 6.88 15.76
CA GLU A 207 -23.27 6.34 16.56
C GLU A 207 -21.94 6.52 15.85
N LEU A 208 -21.90 6.32 14.54
CA LEU A 208 -20.70 6.53 13.74
C LEU A 208 -20.26 8.01 13.70
N GLN A 209 -21.21 8.94 13.61
CA GLN A 209 -20.92 10.38 13.70
C GLN A 209 -20.47 10.77 15.11
N ALA A 210 -21.15 10.29 16.16
CA ALA A 210 -20.81 10.54 17.56
C ALA A 210 -19.43 9.99 17.95
N SER A 211 -18.99 8.91 17.31
CA SER A 211 -17.68 8.31 17.55
C SER A 211 -16.50 9.19 17.14
N GLY A 212 -16.73 10.11 16.19
CA GLY A 212 -15.65 10.88 15.59
C GLY A 212 -14.69 10.04 14.72
N LEU A 213 -15.07 8.80 14.35
CA LEU A 213 -14.24 7.93 13.51
C LEU A 213 -13.94 8.60 12.17
N ARG A 214 -12.66 8.68 11.85
CA ARG A 214 -12.14 9.17 10.57
C ARG A 214 -11.62 8.03 9.72
N GLY A 215 -11.44 8.28 8.42
CA GLY A 215 -10.78 7.34 7.52
C GLY A 215 -9.32 7.10 7.93
N LEU A 216 -8.99 5.86 8.33
CA LEU A 216 -7.70 5.48 8.89
C LEU A 216 -6.66 5.05 7.83
N GLY A 217 -6.95 5.32 6.56
CA GLY A 217 -6.00 5.09 5.45
C GLY A 217 -5.13 6.30 5.08
N GLY A 218 -5.12 7.37 5.92
CA GLY A 218 -4.24 8.52 5.75
C GLY A 218 -4.94 9.87 5.57
N ALA A 219 -6.07 9.94 4.85
CA ALA A 219 -6.74 11.22 4.54
C ALA A 219 -7.62 11.78 5.68
N GLY A 220 -8.00 10.96 6.66
CA GLY A 220 -8.71 11.43 7.85
C GLY A 220 -10.11 12.02 7.62
N PHE A 221 -10.81 11.69 6.52
CA PHE A 221 -12.15 12.21 6.27
C PHE A 221 -13.16 11.57 7.25
N PRO A 222 -14.12 12.32 7.84
CA PRO A 222 -15.10 11.79 8.78
C PRO A 222 -15.96 10.66 8.17
N SER A 223 -15.93 9.46 8.76
CA SER A 223 -16.55 8.25 8.18
C SER A 223 -18.05 8.36 8.07
N GLY A 224 -18.75 8.84 9.11
CA GLY A 224 -20.20 9.02 9.09
C GLY A 224 -20.66 9.99 7.99
N ARG A 225 -19.93 11.11 7.81
CA ARG A 225 -20.21 12.06 6.73
C ARG A 225 -19.99 11.44 5.34
N LYS A 226 -18.97 10.58 5.19
CA LYS A 226 -18.73 9.88 3.92
C LYS A 226 -19.90 8.95 3.56
N TRP A 227 -20.47 8.25 4.56
CA TRP A 227 -21.65 7.41 4.35
C TRP A 227 -22.86 8.22 3.92
N ASP A 228 -23.15 9.34 4.57
CA ASP A 228 -24.26 10.22 4.21
C ASP A 228 -24.12 10.75 2.76
N LEU A 229 -22.91 11.18 2.38
CA LEU A 229 -22.64 11.69 1.03
C LEU A 229 -22.91 10.65 -0.06
N VAL A 230 -22.53 9.39 0.16
CA VAL A 230 -22.77 8.31 -0.81
C VAL A 230 -24.23 7.85 -0.76
N ARG A 231 -24.84 7.76 0.44
CA ARG A 231 -26.25 7.40 0.60
C ARG A 231 -27.20 8.37 -0.13
N ALA A 232 -26.83 9.64 -0.19
CA ALA A 232 -27.59 10.66 -0.90
C ALA A 232 -27.53 10.55 -2.45
N GLN A 233 -26.60 9.75 -3.00
CA GLN A 233 -26.48 9.56 -4.44
C GLN A 233 -27.51 8.54 -4.97
N PRO A 234 -27.89 8.58 -6.25
CA PRO A 234 -28.78 7.57 -6.84
C PRO A 234 -28.12 6.19 -6.85
N GLY A 235 -28.94 5.13 -6.69
CA GLY A 235 -28.47 3.73 -6.83
C GLY A 235 -28.32 3.29 -8.29
N PRO A 236 -27.68 2.13 -8.56
CA PRO A 236 -26.96 1.30 -7.59
C PRO A 236 -25.65 1.94 -7.14
N ARG A 237 -25.28 1.69 -5.87
CA ARG A 237 -24.04 2.20 -5.27
C ARG A 237 -23.07 1.06 -5.02
N HIS A 238 -21.77 1.36 -5.12
CA HIS A 238 -20.69 0.40 -4.88
C HIS A 238 -19.86 0.77 -3.65
N MET A 239 -19.03 -0.17 -3.19
CA MET A 239 -18.01 0.06 -2.18
C MET A 239 -16.67 -0.46 -2.67
N VAL A 240 -15.59 0.22 -2.32
CA VAL A 240 -14.24 -0.32 -2.39
C VAL A 240 -13.65 -0.39 -0.99
N VAL A 241 -13.13 -1.56 -0.61
CA VAL A 241 -12.34 -1.78 0.58
C VAL A 241 -10.88 -1.73 0.17
N ASN A 242 -10.18 -0.71 0.63
CA ASN A 242 -8.79 -0.47 0.28
C ASN A 242 -7.88 -1.18 1.28
N ILE A 243 -7.16 -2.21 0.80
CA ILE A 243 -6.09 -2.92 1.51
C ILE A 243 -4.80 -2.84 0.67
N ASP A 244 -4.61 -1.75 -0.07
CA ASP A 244 -3.37 -1.42 -0.75
C ASP A 244 -2.44 -0.67 0.21
N GLU A 245 -2.00 -1.36 1.25
CA GLU A 245 -1.18 -0.83 2.34
C GLU A 245 0.29 -0.69 1.90
N GLY A 246 0.55 0.17 0.91
CA GLY A 246 1.87 0.37 0.30
C GLY A 246 2.73 1.45 0.93
N GLU A 247 2.19 2.26 1.86
CA GLU A 247 2.92 3.35 2.52
C GLU A 247 4.10 2.81 3.33
N VAL A 248 5.30 3.38 3.12
CA VAL A 248 6.51 2.98 3.84
C VAL A 248 6.32 3.12 5.36
N GLY A 249 6.57 2.04 6.08
CA GLY A 249 6.42 1.99 7.54
C GLY A 249 5.05 1.46 7.99
N THR A 250 4.06 1.30 7.09
CA THR A 250 2.70 0.86 7.42
C THR A 250 2.54 -0.66 7.23
N PHE A 251 1.95 -1.35 8.22
CA PHE A 251 1.68 -2.80 8.18
C PHE A 251 0.54 -3.22 9.14
N LYS A 252 -0.28 -2.27 9.58
CA LYS A 252 -1.37 -2.51 10.55
C LYS A 252 -2.55 -3.27 9.94
N ASP A 253 -2.91 -2.99 8.68
CA ASP A 253 -4.05 -3.64 8.02
C ASP A 253 -3.73 -5.09 7.68
N GLY A 254 -2.50 -5.39 7.24
CA GLY A 254 -2.02 -6.76 7.02
C GLY A 254 -2.05 -7.59 8.31
N GLN A 255 -1.63 -7.03 9.44
CA GLN A 255 -1.67 -7.72 10.73
C GLN A 255 -3.11 -7.95 11.22
N LEU A 256 -3.99 -6.98 11.07
CA LEU A 256 -5.39 -7.12 11.41
C LEU A 256 -6.10 -8.17 10.54
N LEU A 257 -5.83 -8.15 9.24
CA LEU A 257 -6.36 -9.14 8.30
C LEU A 257 -5.91 -10.55 8.69
N ALA A 258 -4.66 -10.70 9.13
CA ALA A 258 -4.11 -11.97 9.59
C ALA A 258 -4.70 -12.46 10.93
N THR A 259 -5.36 -11.60 11.70
CA THR A 259 -5.94 -11.96 13.02
C THR A 259 -7.45 -12.10 13.01
N ASP A 260 -8.19 -11.17 12.42
CA ASP A 260 -9.66 -11.17 12.40
C ASP A 260 -10.20 -10.46 11.14
N PRO A 261 -10.28 -11.17 10.00
CA PRO A 261 -10.84 -10.62 8.77
C PRO A 261 -12.34 -10.31 8.85
N HIS A 262 -13.07 -11.03 9.73
CA HIS A 262 -14.52 -10.94 9.79
C HIS A 262 -15.03 -9.64 10.40
N ARG A 263 -14.25 -8.97 11.26
CA ARG A 263 -14.64 -7.63 11.77
C ARG A 263 -14.72 -6.61 10.64
N MET A 264 -13.78 -6.63 9.70
CA MET A 264 -13.83 -5.78 8.51
C MET A 264 -15.00 -6.18 7.61
N LEU A 265 -15.19 -7.49 7.37
CA LEU A 265 -16.30 -7.99 6.54
C LEU A 265 -17.67 -7.61 7.12
N GLU A 266 -17.87 -7.74 8.44
CA GLU A 266 -19.11 -7.27 9.08
C GLU A 266 -19.28 -5.76 8.97
N GLY A 267 -18.21 -4.98 9.19
CA GLY A 267 -18.23 -3.53 8.99
C GLY A 267 -18.60 -3.12 7.57
N ALA A 268 -18.08 -3.82 6.56
CA ALA A 268 -18.41 -3.59 5.15
C ALA A 268 -19.87 -3.95 4.84
N LEU A 269 -20.38 -5.05 5.41
CA LEU A 269 -21.77 -5.47 5.23
C LEU A 269 -22.76 -4.54 5.96
N LEU A 270 -22.42 -4.04 7.16
CA LEU A 270 -23.19 -3.00 7.86
C LEU A 270 -23.26 -1.73 7.02
N ALA A 271 -22.11 -1.29 6.47
CA ALA A 271 -22.10 -0.15 5.56
C ALA A 271 -22.95 -0.40 4.31
N ALA A 272 -22.89 -1.62 3.75
CA ALA A 272 -23.69 -1.98 2.60
C ALA A 272 -25.21 -1.87 2.87
N GLN A 273 -25.67 -2.34 4.00
CA GLN A 273 -27.10 -2.25 4.39
C GLN A 273 -27.52 -0.77 4.64
N VAL A 274 -26.70 0.00 5.36
CA VAL A 274 -27.02 1.39 5.72
C VAL A 274 -26.99 2.33 4.51
N VAL A 275 -26.00 2.16 3.63
CA VAL A 275 -25.79 3.05 2.46
C VAL A 275 -26.53 2.55 1.22
N GLY A 276 -26.95 1.30 1.18
CA GLY A 276 -27.58 0.67 0.02
C GLY A 276 -26.56 0.30 -1.05
N ILE A 277 -25.48 -0.37 -0.65
CA ILE A 277 -24.40 -0.85 -1.53
C ILE A 277 -24.81 -2.20 -2.13
N SER A 278 -24.73 -2.31 -3.45
CA SER A 278 -25.03 -3.53 -4.20
C SER A 278 -23.81 -4.40 -4.48
N HIS A 279 -22.61 -3.80 -4.47
CA HIS A 279 -21.37 -4.47 -4.82
C HIS A 279 -20.19 -3.97 -3.97
N ILE A 280 -19.42 -4.88 -3.40
CA ILE A 280 -18.21 -4.61 -2.60
C ILE A 280 -17.00 -5.16 -3.35
N TRP A 281 -16.05 -4.29 -3.64
CA TRP A 281 -14.76 -4.60 -4.25
C TRP A 281 -13.70 -4.56 -3.16
N ILE A 282 -13.10 -5.69 -2.80
CA ILE A 282 -12.01 -5.76 -1.84
C ILE A 282 -10.71 -5.74 -2.65
N TYR A 283 -9.92 -4.68 -2.54
CA TYR A 283 -8.65 -4.53 -3.25
C TYR A 283 -7.50 -4.80 -2.28
N LEU A 284 -6.76 -5.89 -2.50
CA LEU A 284 -5.66 -6.33 -1.66
C LEU A 284 -4.34 -6.25 -2.42
N ARG A 285 -3.33 -5.61 -1.83
CA ARG A 285 -2.00 -5.57 -2.41
C ARG A 285 -1.42 -6.98 -2.66
N ASP A 286 -0.61 -7.11 -3.70
CA ASP A 286 -0.07 -8.42 -4.12
C ASP A 286 0.83 -9.07 -3.07
N GLU A 287 1.64 -8.28 -2.37
CA GLU A 287 2.68 -8.74 -1.46
C GLU A 287 2.15 -9.51 -0.24
N TYR A 288 0.86 -9.39 0.06
CA TYR A 288 0.22 -10.09 1.18
C TYR A 288 -0.28 -11.48 0.80
N HIS A 289 0.61 -12.35 0.34
CA HIS A 289 0.27 -13.67 -0.21
C HIS A 289 -0.50 -14.58 0.77
N ALA A 290 -0.01 -14.71 2.00
CA ALA A 290 -0.66 -15.53 3.04
C ALA A 290 -2.03 -14.94 3.45
N ALA A 291 -2.11 -13.62 3.61
CA ALA A 291 -3.35 -12.92 3.95
C ALA A 291 -4.38 -13.01 2.83
N ARG A 292 -3.94 -13.04 1.56
CA ARG A 292 -4.86 -13.28 0.42
C ARG A 292 -5.48 -14.67 0.50
N ALA A 293 -4.69 -15.72 0.71
CA ALA A 293 -5.20 -17.08 0.83
C ALA A 293 -6.17 -17.22 2.01
N LEU A 294 -5.88 -16.55 3.15
CA LEU A 294 -6.79 -16.46 4.28
C LEU A 294 -8.13 -15.79 3.89
N LEU A 295 -8.06 -14.62 3.26
CA LEU A 295 -9.26 -13.88 2.89
C LEU A 295 -10.11 -14.62 1.85
N GLU A 296 -9.49 -15.29 0.87
CA GLU A 296 -10.17 -16.15 -0.10
C GLU A 296 -10.94 -17.28 0.60
N ARG A 297 -10.33 -17.95 1.59
CA ARG A 297 -10.95 -18.99 2.40
C ARG A 297 -12.14 -18.45 3.19
N GLU A 298 -11.98 -17.31 3.86
CA GLU A 298 -13.04 -16.74 4.69
C GLU A 298 -14.19 -16.17 3.85
N LEU A 299 -13.91 -15.63 2.67
CA LEU A 299 -14.95 -15.23 1.72
C LEU A 299 -15.72 -16.44 1.16
N GLN A 300 -15.07 -17.58 0.99
CA GLN A 300 -15.74 -18.84 0.61
C GLN A 300 -16.65 -19.32 1.73
N ALA A 301 -16.18 -19.30 2.99
CA ALA A 301 -16.98 -19.66 4.16
C ALA A 301 -18.20 -18.73 4.32
N LEU A 302 -18.02 -17.42 4.15
CA LEU A 302 -19.09 -16.43 4.18
C LEU A 302 -20.16 -16.66 3.09
N ARG A 303 -19.74 -17.10 1.89
CA ARG A 303 -20.68 -17.46 0.81
C ARG A 303 -21.44 -18.75 1.09
N ALA A 304 -20.78 -19.73 1.72
CA ALA A 304 -21.39 -21.01 2.07
C ALA A 304 -22.41 -20.89 3.21
N ASP A 305 -22.18 -20.01 4.18
CA ASP A 305 -23.05 -19.73 5.33
C ASP A 305 -23.23 -18.21 5.51
N PRO A 306 -24.02 -17.55 4.61
CA PRO A 306 -24.19 -16.11 4.63
C PRO A 306 -25.01 -15.66 5.86
N PRO A 307 -24.66 -14.50 6.48
CA PRO A 307 -25.36 -13.98 7.65
C PRO A 307 -26.75 -13.41 7.33
N LEU A 308 -27.04 -13.14 6.08
CA LEU A 308 -28.32 -12.64 5.57
C LEU A 308 -28.85 -13.55 4.45
N PRO A 309 -30.15 -13.46 4.13
CA PRO A 309 -30.68 -14.12 2.94
C PRO A 309 -29.89 -13.73 1.69
N PRO A 310 -29.66 -14.65 0.72
CA PRO A 310 -28.81 -14.39 -0.44
C PRO A 310 -29.19 -13.13 -1.24
N GLN A 311 -30.46 -12.82 -1.33
CA GLN A 311 -30.95 -11.62 -2.04
C GLN A 311 -30.65 -10.30 -1.31
N ALA A 312 -30.34 -10.36 -0.02
CA ALA A 312 -29.97 -9.19 0.80
C ALA A 312 -28.44 -9.01 0.92
N MET A 313 -27.68 -10.00 0.45
CA MET A 313 -26.22 -9.91 0.41
C MET A 313 -25.76 -9.10 -0.80
N PRO A 314 -24.84 -8.13 -0.62
CA PRO A 314 -24.16 -7.52 -1.76
C PRO A 314 -23.27 -8.56 -2.48
N GLN A 315 -22.97 -8.33 -3.74
CA GLN A 315 -21.91 -9.08 -4.41
C GLN A 315 -20.56 -8.67 -3.81
N ILE A 316 -19.68 -9.63 -3.54
CA ILE A 316 -18.35 -9.38 -2.96
C ILE A 316 -17.31 -10.00 -3.88
N GLU A 317 -16.43 -9.16 -4.43
CA GLU A 317 -15.31 -9.58 -5.26
C GLU A 317 -13.97 -9.16 -4.64
N LEU A 318 -13.02 -10.09 -4.59
CA LEU A 318 -11.64 -9.82 -4.23
C LEU A 318 -10.86 -9.49 -5.51
N ARG A 319 -10.12 -8.39 -5.49
CA ARG A 319 -9.22 -7.92 -6.54
C ARG A 319 -7.79 -7.94 -6.03
N ARG A 320 -6.89 -8.56 -6.79
CA ARG A 320 -5.47 -8.63 -6.49
C ARG A 320 -4.77 -7.40 -7.06
N GLY A 321 -4.10 -6.61 -6.21
CA GLY A 321 -3.18 -5.56 -6.66
C GLY A 321 -2.00 -6.13 -7.43
N ALA A 322 -1.17 -5.29 -8.02
CA ALA A 322 -0.05 -5.72 -8.83
C ALA A 322 1.24 -4.89 -8.58
N GLY A 323 1.47 -4.48 -7.33
CA GLY A 323 2.69 -3.77 -6.93
C GLY A 323 2.74 -2.33 -7.46
N ALA A 324 1.78 -1.48 -7.07
CA ALA A 324 1.79 -0.05 -7.36
C ALA A 324 1.15 0.72 -6.21
N TYR A 325 1.98 1.41 -5.41
CA TYR A 325 1.55 2.21 -4.26
C TYR A 325 0.45 3.24 -4.62
N ILE A 326 0.50 3.78 -5.85
CA ILE A 326 -0.50 4.75 -6.29
C ILE A 326 -1.94 4.18 -6.25
N CYS A 327 -2.12 2.85 -6.31
CA CYS A 327 -3.42 2.21 -6.20
C CYS A 327 -4.02 2.30 -4.78
N GLY A 328 -3.27 2.78 -3.78
CA GLY A 328 -3.80 3.22 -2.49
C GLY A 328 -4.62 4.52 -2.59
N GLU A 329 -4.45 5.33 -3.63
CA GLU A 329 -5.31 6.49 -3.92
C GLU A 329 -6.66 6.01 -4.47
N GLU A 330 -7.77 6.52 -3.90
CA GLU A 330 -9.12 5.96 -4.14
C GLU A 330 -9.54 5.91 -5.61
N SER A 331 -9.14 6.89 -6.44
CA SER A 331 -9.51 6.90 -7.86
C SER A 331 -8.58 6.04 -8.72
N ALA A 332 -7.30 5.96 -8.38
CA ALA A 332 -6.34 5.04 -9.00
C ALA A 332 -6.70 3.57 -8.71
N LEU A 333 -7.11 3.28 -7.47
CA LEU A 333 -7.65 1.97 -7.09
C LEU A 333 -8.84 1.58 -8.00
N ILE A 334 -9.76 2.51 -8.22
CA ILE A 334 -10.93 2.28 -9.09
C ILE A 334 -10.51 2.00 -10.53
N GLU A 335 -9.56 2.75 -11.09
CA GLU A 335 -9.02 2.47 -12.43
C GLU A 335 -8.41 1.06 -12.50
N SER A 336 -7.69 0.63 -11.44
CA SER A 336 -7.15 -0.72 -11.33
C SER A 336 -8.25 -1.79 -11.29
N VAL A 337 -9.29 -1.61 -10.46
CA VAL A 337 -10.47 -2.49 -10.41
C VAL A 337 -11.15 -2.61 -11.77
N GLU A 338 -11.12 -1.55 -12.58
CA GLU A 338 -11.68 -1.53 -13.94
C GLU A 338 -10.71 -2.13 -15.00
N GLY A 339 -9.58 -2.74 -14.58
CA GLY A 339 -8.61 -3.39 -15.48
C GLY A 339 -7.77 -2.42 -16.30
N LYS A 340 -7.45 -1.26 -15.74
CA LYS A 340 -6.67 -0.19 -16.37
C LYS A 340 -5.40 0.10 -15.58
N ARG A 341 -4.54 1.00 -16.08
CA ARG A 341 -3.47 1.59 -15.28
C ARG A 341 -4.08 2.35 -14.10
N GLY A 342 -3.49 2.22 -12.91
CA GLY A 342 -3.90 2.92 -11.70
C GLY A 342 -3.57 4.41 -11.75
N LEU A 343 -4.23 5.16 -12.63
CA LEU A 343 -4.01 6.59 -12.79
C LEU A 343 -5.06 7.39 -12.02
N PRO A 344 -4.66 8.30 -11.11
CA PRO A 344 -5.59 9.16 -10.39
C PRO A 344 -6.47 10.00 -11.32
N ARG A 345 -7.74 10.13 -10.98
CA ARG A 345 -8.71 10.97 -11.69
C ARG A 345 -8.67 12.41 -11.22
N LEU A 346 -8.90 13.33 -12.14
CA LEU A 346 -9.14 14.74 -11.77
C LEU A 346 -10.46 14.89 -10.98
N ARG A 347 -10.49 15.77 -10.00
CA ARG A 347 -11.65 16.06 -9.17
C ARG A 347 -12.08 17.53 -9.35
N PRO A 348 -13.39 17.84 -9.42
CA PRO A 348 -14.55 16.96 -9.49
C PRO A 348 -14.67 16.21 -10.83
N PRO A 349 -15.50 15.13 -10.94
CA PRO A 349 -16.37 14.55 -9.90
C PRO A 349 -15.59 13.75 -8.85
N TYR A 350 -16.14 13.70 -7.64
CA TYR A 350 -15.59 12.86 -6.57
C TYR A 350 -16.04 11.40 -6.71
N VAL A 351 -15.27 10.46 -6.16
CA VAL A 351 -15.57 9.02 -6.17
C VAL A 351 -16.96 8.70 -5.57
N ALA A 352 -17.39 9.49 -4.57
CA ALA A 352 -18.71 9.38 -3.98
C ALA A 352 -19.84 9.64 -5.00
N GLN A 353 -19.57 10.34 -6.11
CA GLN A 353 -20.52 10.65 -7.18
C GLN A 353 -20.31 9.74 -8.39
N VAL A 354 -19.05 9.57 -8.82
CA VAL A 354 -18.66 8.82 -10.01
C VAL A 354 -17.43 7.96 -9.68
N GLY A 355 -17.69 6.76 -9.18
CA GLY A 355 -16.66 5.79 -8.79
C GLY A 355 -16.56 4.60 -9.74
N VAL A 356 -16.57 3.37 -9.18
CA VAL A 356 -16.39 2.11 -9.93
C VAL A 356 -17.49 1.97 -10.97
N PHE A 357 -17.08 1.76 -12.23
CA PHE A 357 -17.97 1.67 -13.41
C PHE A 357 -18.96 2.84 -13.52
N GLY A 358 -18.52 4.04 -13.12
CA GLY A 358 -19.36 5.25 -13.15
C GLY A 358 -20.44 5.29 -12.06
N ARG A 359 -20.43 4.38 -11.07
CA ARG A 359 -21.41 4.32 -9.98
C ARG A 359 -20.91 5.08 -8.76
N PRO A 360 -21.79 5.72 -7.97
CA PRO A 360 -21.44 6.29 -6.68
C PRO A 360 -20.75 5.23 -5.82
N THR A 361 -19.57 5.54 -5.28
CA THR A 361 -18.74 4.55 -4.60
C THR A 361 -18.28 5.05 -3.23
N LEU A 362 -18.51 4.22 -2.21
CA LEU A 362 -17.98 4.40 -0.86
C LEU A 362 -16.59 3.76 -0.77
N ALA A 363 -15.54 4.57 -0.66
CA ALA A 363 -14.18 4.08 -0.48
C ALA A 363 -13.79 4.10 1.00
N HIS A 364 -13.38 2.96 1.54
CA HIS A 364 -12.89 2.83 2.91
C HIS A 364 -11.63 1.97 3.01
N ASN A 365 -10.71 2.40 3.91
CA ASN A 365 -9.61 1.58 4.36
C ASN A 365 -10.09 0.44 5.28
N PHE A 366 -9.32 -0.65 5.36
CA PHE A 366 -9.58 -1.83 6.16
C PHE A 366 -9.86 -1.51 7.64
N GLU A 367 -8.94 -0.82 8.32
CA GLU A 367 -9.07 -0.53 9.76
C GLU A 367 -10.29 0.34 10.06
N THR A 368 -10.67 1.24 9.16
CA THR A 368 -11.88 2.05 9.33
C THR A 368 -13.14 1.17 9.46
N LEU A 369 -13.27 0.16 8.58
CA LEU A 369 -14.40 -0.78 8.61
C LEU A 369 -14.32 -1.73 9.82
N TYR A 370 -13.12 -2.09 10.25
CA TYR A 370 -12.88 -2.96 11.41
C TYR A 370 -13.49 -2.41 12.71
N TRP A 371 -13.57 -1.07 12.86
CA TRP A 371 -14.14 -0.42 14.04
C TRP A 371 -15.67 -0.31 14.05
N ILE A 372 -16.35 -0.47 12.91
CA ILE A 372 -17.80 -0.19 12.77
C ILE A 372 -18.62 -1.03 13.76
N ARG A 373 -18.38 -2.34 13.80
CA ARG A 373 -19.12 -3.23 14.72
C ARG A 373 -19.03 -2.74 16.15
N GLU A 374 -17.84 -2.52 16.66
CA GLU A 374 -17.62 -2.19 18.07
C GLU A 374 -18.18 -0.82 18.44
N ILE A 375 -18.13 0.13 17.52
CA ILE A 375 -18.75 1.46 17.70
C ILE A 375 -20.26 1.33 17.80
N VAL A 376 -20.91 0.52 16.97
CA VAL A 376 -22.36 0.35 17.00
C VAL A 376 -22.81 -0.46 18.22
N GLU A 377 -22.05 -1.48 18.64
CA GLU A 377 -22.37 -2.29 19.83
C GLU A 377 -22.22 -1.50 21.13
N ARG A 378 -21.16 -0.69 21.25
CA ARG A 378 -20.78 -0.03 22.51
C ARG A 378 -21.16 1.45 22.57
N GLY A 379 -21.60 2.00 21.45
CA GLY A 379 -21.95 3.41 21.27
C GLY A 379 -20.78 4.28 20.83
N GLY A 380 -21.09 5.33 20.05
CA GLY A 380 -20.10 6.27 19.54
C GLY A 380 -19.35 7.02 20.64
N ALA A 381 -20.03 7.37 21.73
CA ALA A 381 -19.42 8.05 22.88
C ALA A 381 -18.36 7.18 23.58
N TRP A 382 -18.56 5.86 23.63
CA TRP A 382 -17.55 4.94 24.14
C TRP A 382 -16.25 5.05 23.33
N TYR A 383 -16.34 4.97 22.01
CA TYR A 383 -15.16 5.08 21.15
C TYR A 383 -14.48 6.46 21.28
N ALA A 384 -15.27 7.53 21.24
CA ALA A 384 -14.77 8.90 21.35
C ALA A 384 -14.03 9.16 22.67
N GLY A 385 -14.45 8.51 23.77
CA GLY A 385 -13.86 8.67 25.09
C GLY A 385 -12.45 8.11 25.26
N HIS A 386 -11.90 7.39 24.29
CA HIS A 386 -10.57 6.76 24.41
C HIS A 386 -9.40 7.68 23.99
N GLY A 387 -9.67 8.83 23.37
CA GLY A 387 -8.62 9.74 22.91
C GLY A 387 -7.92 10.51 24.05
N ARG A 388 -6.76 11.07 23.73
CA ARG A 388 -5.99 11.99 24.60
C ARG A 388 -5.98 13.40 24.00
N ARG A 389 -5.74 14.42 24.82
CA ARG A 389 -5.56 15.83 24.38
C ARG A 389 -6.71 16.34 23.49
N GLY A 390 -7.96 16.01 23.85
CA GLY A 390 -9.15 16.42 23.09
C GLY A 390 -9.36 15.70 21.76
N ARG A 391 -8.61 14.63 21.50
CA ARG A 391 -8.80 13.76 20.34
C ARG A 391 -9.76 12.62 20.65
N SER A 392 -10.33 11.99 19.63
CA SER A 392 -11.35 10.96 19.78
C SER A 392 -10.87 9.60 19.25
N GLY A 393 -11.11 8.56 20.05
CA GLY A 393 -10.99 7.16 19.64
C GLY A 393 -9.59 6.57 19.77
N LEU A 394 -9.47 5.41 19.17
CA LEU A 394 -8.27 4.59 19.16
C LEU A 394 -7.66 4.53 17.76
N ARG A 395 -6.36 4.32 17.69
CA ARG A 395 -5.58 4.17 16.47
C ARG A 395 -4.63 3.00 16.61
N ARG A 396 -4.39 2.30 15.50
CA ARG A 396 -3.29 1.33 15.41
C ARG A 396 -2.10 1.99 14.76
N PHE A 397 -1.02 2.07 15.55
CA PHE A 397 0.25 2.61 15.09
C PHE A 397 1.15 1.46 14.66
N SER A 398 1.61 1.50 13.39
CA SER A 398 2.70 0.65 12.92
C SER A 398 4.02 1.25 13.38
N VAL A 399 4.66 0.67 14.39
CA VAL A 399 5.91 1.20 14.97
C VAL A 399 7.09 0.35 14.54
N SER A 400 8.13 1.00 14.01
CA SER A 400 9.38 0.35 13.59
C SER A 400 10.60 1.26 13.82
N GLY A 401 11.78 0.79 13.44
CA GLY A 401 13.05 1.50 13.69
C GLY A 401 13.68 1.12 15.02
N ARG A 402 14.26 2.08 15.74
CA ARG A 402 15.13 1.87 16.90
C ARG A 402 14.40 1.66 18.23
N VAL A 403 13.32 0.88 18.23
CA VAL A 403 12.52 0.57 19.44
C VAL A 403 12.68 -0.89 19.85
N ASN A 404 12.48 -1.20 21.13
CA ASN A 404 12.60 -2.56 21.67
C ASN A 404 11.48 -3.49 21.21
N ARG A 405 10.27 -2.97 21.05
CA ARG A 405 9.09 -3.75 20.62
C ARG A 405 8.46 -3.13 19.38
N PRO A 406 9.08 -3.30 18.20
CA PRO A 406 8.43 -2.91 16.95
C PRO A 406 7.18 -3.78 16.72
N GLY A 407 6.14 -3.22 16.09
CA GLY A 407 4.87 -3.93 15.88
C GLY A 407 3.71 -2.97 15.70
N VAL A 408 2.49 -3.52 15.68
CA VAL A 408 1.25 -2.74 15.65
C VAL A 408 0.74 -2.56 17.07
N HIS A 409 0.64 -1.32 17.50
CA HIS A 409 0.19 -0.95 18.85
C HIS A 409 -1.13 -0.21 18.81
N LEU A 410 -2.11 -0.70 19.57
CA LEU A 410 -3.40 -0.03 19.75
C LEU A 410 -3.25 1.02 20.85
N ALA A 411 -3.35 2.29 20.50
CA ALA A 411 -3.16 3.40 21.43
C ALA A 411 -4.22 4.50 21.23
N PRO A 412 -4.43 5.38 22.23
CA PRO A 412 -5.35 6.51 22.10
C PRO A 412 -4.95 7.47 20.97
N ALA A 413 -5.92 7.96 20.21
CA ALA A 413 -5.70 9.10 19.31
C ALA A 413 -5.17 10.29 20.12
N GLY A 414 -4.21 11.03 19.57
CA GLY A 414 -3.58 12.14 20.27
C GLY A 414 -2.50 11.74 21.30
N ILE A 415 -2.09 10.45 21.34
CA ILE A 415 -0.85 10.05 22.02
C ILE A 415 0.35 10.75 21.38
N SER A 416 1.37 11.11 22.14
CA SER A 416 2.62 11.62 21.58
C SER A 416 3.56 10.48 21.20
N VAL A 417 4.55 10.75 20.32
CA VAL A 417 5.53 9.72 19.97
C VAL A 417 6.37 9.31 21.18
N ALA A 418 6.67 10.23 22.10
CA ALA A 418 7.38 9.90 23.34
C ALA A 418 6.59 8.89 24.18
N GLU A 419 5.29 9.14 24.42
CA GLU A 419 4.42 8.21 25.14
C GLU A 419 4.27 6.87 24.38
N LEU A 420 4.17 6.90 23.06
CA LEU A 420 4.06 5.69 22.24
C LEU A 420 5.30 4.79 22.38
N ILE A 421 6.49 5.40 22.38
CA ILE A 421 7.76 4.70 22.59
C ILE A 421 7.80 4.07 23.99
N GLU A 422 7.50 4.84 25.03
CA GLU A 422 7.62 4.40 26.43
C GLU A 422 6.52 3.41 26.83
N GLU A 423 5.25 3.75 26.58
CA GLU A 423 4.11 2.97 27.08
C GLU A 423 3.88 1.69 26.26
N TYR A 424 4.15 1.73 24.95
CA TYR A 424 3.77 0.67 24.01
C TYR A 424 4.96 -0.04 23.36
N ALA A 425 5.96 0.72 22.88
CA ALA A 425 7.08 0.15 22.14
C ALA A 425 8.28 -0.28 23.03
N GLY A 426 8.15 -0.17 24.36
CA GLY A 426 9.13 -0.68 25.34
C GLY A 426 10.44 0.11 25.41
N GLY A 427 10.40 1.38 25.04
CA GLY A 427 11.58 2.25 24.98
C GLY A 427 12.45 2.02 23.76
N LEU A 428 13.60 2.68 23.73
CA LEU A 428 14.60 2.57 22.67
C LEU A 428 15.48 1.32 22.84
N GLN A 429 16.00 0.82 21.74
CA GLN A 429 17.00 -0.25 21.75
C GLN A 429 18.26 0.15 22.56
N PRO A 430 18.94 -0.79 23.23
CA PRO A 430 20.16 -0.50 23.98
C PRO A 430 21.22 0.19 23.13
N GLY A 431 21.85 1.25 23.69
CA GLY A 431 22.87 2.04 22.99
C GLY A 431 22.33 3.09 22.01
N HIS A 432 21.00 3.20 21.88
CA HIS A 432 20.37 4.22 21.06
C HIS A 432 19.77 5.35 21.89
N THR A 433 19.88 6.57 21.38
CA THR A 433 19.21 7.77 21.91
C THR A 433 18.28 8.32 20.85
N PHE A 434 17.12 8.82 21.25
CA PHE A 434 16.10 9.33 20.33
C PHE A 434 16.60 10.57 19.59
N TYR A 435 16.54 10.54 18.28
CA TYR A 435 17.02 11.62 17.42
C TYR A 435 15.92 12.23 16.58
N ALA A 436 15.19 11.40 15.83
CA ALA A 436 14.14 11.84 14.92
C ALA A 436 13.06 10.77 14.76
N TYR A 437 11.94 11.13 14.14
CA TYR A 437 10.87 10.18 13.83
C TYR A 437 10.04 10.61 12.63
N LEU A 438 9.48 9.61 11.94
CA LEU A 438 8.42 9.80 10.96
C LEU A 438 7.08 9.65 11.71
N PRO A 439 6.17 10.64 11.70
CA PRO A 439 4.90 10.54 12.41
C PRO A 439 3.80 9.78 11.64
N GLY A 440 3.96 9.61 10.33
CA GLY A 440 2.89 9.13 9.45
C GLY A 440 3.33 8.42 8.17
N GLY A 441 4.46 7.72 8.19
CA GLY A 441 5.03 7.06 7.01
C GLY A 441 5.76 8.02 6.07
N ALA A 442 5.97 7.61 4.82
CA ALA A 442 6.75 8.36 3.85
C ALA A 442 6.21 9.77 3.62
N SER A 443 4.91 9.92 3.52
CA SER A 443 4.24 11.20 3.26
C SER A 443 4.17 12.12 4.48
N GLY A 444 4.37 11.58 5.69
CA GLY A 444 4.18 12.29 6.96
C GLY A 444 5.26 13.32 7.32
N GLY A 445 6.41 13.32 6.63
CA GLY A 445 7.58 14.13 6.97
C GLY A 445 8.46 13.51 8.07
N ILE A 446 9.50 14.26 8.51
CA ILE A 446 10.45 13.83 9.53
C ILE A 446 10.59 14.93 10.59
N LEU A 447 10.40 14.57 11.86
CA LEU A 447 10.46 15.50 12.99
C LEU A 447 11.59 15.14 13.96
N PRO A 448 12.21 16.13 14.62
CA PRO A 448 13.24 15.89 15.63
C PRO A 448 12.63 15.41 16.95
N ALA A 449 13.44 14.75 17.76
CA ALA A 449 13.07 14.29 19.11
C ALA A 449 12.56 15.42 20.02
N SER A 450 13.01 16.68 19.82
CA SER A 450 12.51 17.85 20.55
C SER A 450 11.01 18.10 20.37
N LEU A 451 10.41 17.61 19.28
CA LEU A 451 8.98 17.70 18.98
C LEU A 451 8.23 16.40 19.31
N ALA A 452 8.81 15.51 20.09
CA ALA A 452 8.21 14.24 20.48
C ALA A 452 6.93 14.34 21.32
N HIS A 453 6.62 15.52 21.83
CA HIS A 453 5.43 15.83 22.62
C HIS A 453 4.17 16.08 21.78
N LEU A 454 4.32 16.29 20.46
CA LEU A 454 3.20 16.58 19.56
C LEU A 454 2.18 15.43 19.50
N PRO A 455 0.87 15.75 19.50
CA PRO A 455 -0.18 14.73 19.39
C PRO A 455 -0.18 14.03 18.03
N LEU A 456 -0.14 12.71 18.02
CA LEU A 456 -0.30 11.89 16.82
C LEU A 456 -1.79 11.69 16.52
N ASP A 457 -2.37 12.58 15.72
CA ASP A 457 -3.73 12.45 15.16
C ASP A 457 -3.92 13.44 14.00
N PHE A 458 -5.07 13.35 13.32
CA PHE A 458 -5.47 14.28 12.27
C PHE A 458 -5.76 15.68 12.85
N ASP A 459 -5.26 16.72 12.21
CA ASP A 459 -5.35 18.10 12.72
C ASP A 459 -6.77 18.66 12.75
N GLY A 460 -7.66 18.20 11.89
CA GLY A 460 -9.07 18.66 11.83
C GLY A 460 -9.93 18.36 13.07
N GLY A 461 -9.34 17.92 14.17
CA GLY A 461 -9.95 17.73 15.50
C GLY A 461 -9.16 18.42 16.62
N ALA A 462 -8.13 19.22 16.27
CA ALA A 462 -7.31 19.91 17.25
C ALA A 462 -8.09 21.02 17.98
N PRO A 463 -7.96 21.14 19.31
CA PRO A 463 -8.38 22.34 20.02
C PRO A 463 -7.71 23.60 19.45
N ALA A 464 -8.44 24.72 19.45
CA ALA A 464 -7.89 25.98 18.96
C ALA A 464 -6.63 26.37 19.73
N GLY A 465 -5.57 26.78 19.02
CA GLY A 465 -4.30 27.20 19.59
C GLY A 465 -3.36 26.05 20.02
N GLN A 466 -3.74 24.80 19.84
CA GLN A 466 -2.84 23.67 20.09
C GLN A 466 -1.82 23.51 18.96
N GLU A 467 -0.56 23.35 19.31
CA GLU A 467 0.50 22.97 18.37
C GLU A 467 0.22 21.56 17.80
N THR A 468 0.37 21.41 16.50
CA THR A 468 0.02 20.18 15.78
C THR A 468 1.13 19.77 14.82
N LEU A 469 1.06 18.56 14.25
CA LEU A 469 1.99 18.12 13.21
C LEU A 469 1.96 19.06 11.98
N ALA A 470 0.78 19.60 11.61
CA ALA A 470 0.63 20.49 10.46
C ALA A 470 1.37 21.82 10.63
N SER A 471 1.49 22.37 11.86
CA SER A 471 2.28 23.58 12.11
C SER A 471 3.77 23.40 11.78
N HIS A 472 4.23 22.14 11.69
CA HIS A 472 5.57 21.75 11.28
C HIS A 472 5.67 21.20 9.86
N GLY A 473 4.58 21.27 9.06
CA GLY A 473 4.52 20.73 7.71
C GLY A 473 4.47 19.20 7.64
N CYS A 474 4.06 18.56 8.74
CA CYS A 474 3.96 17.11 8.88
C CYS A 474 2.51 16.68 9.17
N PHE A 475 2.21 15.39 9.05
CA PHE A 475 0.90 14.85 9.39
C PHE A 475 0.97 13.36 9.77
N VAL A 476 -0.06 12.87 10.47
CA VAL A 476 -0.09 11.50 10.99
C VAL A 476 -0.29 10.42 9.91
N GLY A 477 -0.76 10.79 8.74
CA GLY A 477 -0.92 9.91 7.58
C GLY A 477 -1.56 8.56 7.92
N SER A 478 -0.86 7.49 7.58
CA SER A 478 -1.25 6.10 7.81
C SER A 478 -0.94 5.58 9.22
N MET A 479 -0.52 6.44 10.16
CA MET A 479 -0.08 6.09 11.53
C MET A 479 1.16 5.16 11.55
N ALA A 480 2.04 5.29 10.56
CA ALA A 480 3.31 4.59 10.52
C ALA A 480 4.38 5.44 11.22
N VAL A 481 4.82 4.99 12.38
CA VAL A 481 5.86 5.65 13.16
C VAL A 481 7.19 4.92 13.00
N VAL A 482 8.18 5.61 12.41
CA VAL A 482 9.54 5.07 12.28
C VAL A 482 10.47 5.88 13.17
N VAL A 483 11.09 5.24 14.15
CA VAL A 483 11.96 5.88 15.15
C VAL A 483 13.41 5.79 14.71
N LEU A 484 14.07 6.96 14.60
CA LEU A 484 15.49 7.12 14.28
C LEU A 484 16.28 7.46 15.55
N SER A 485 17.52 7.00 15.60
CA SER A 485 18.46 7.32 16.68
C SER A 485 19.61 8.19 16.21
N GLN A 486 20.52 8.54 17.12
CA GLN A 486 21.76 9.25 16.82
C GLN A 486 22.69 8.52 15.81
N ALA A 487 22.44 7.22 15.57
CA ALA A 487 23.17 6.44 14.57
C ALA A 487 22.63 6.62 13.14
N ASP A 488 21.48 7.25 13.01
CA ASP A 488 20.79 7.46 11.75
C ASP A 488 20.87 8.95 11.35
N ARG A 489 20.63 9.25 10.07
CA ARG A 489 20.60 10.62 9.57
C ARG A 489 19.23 10.90 8.95
N ALA A 490 18.63 12.03 9.31
CA ALA A 490 17.34 12.45 8.77
C ALA A 490 17.40 12.70 7.26
N ARG A 491 18.52 13.25 6.75
CA ARG A 491 18.73 13.44 5.31
C ARG A 491 18.74 12.13 4.51
N ASP A 492 19.36 11.07 5.07
CA ASP A 492 19.44 9.77 4.38
C ASP A 492 18.07 9.09 4.37
N ALA A 493 17.31 9.21 5.47
CA ALA A 493 15.93 8.78 5.52
C ALA A 493 15.07 9.53 4.50
N ALA A 494 15.19 10.86 4.42
CA ALA A 494 14.45 11.67 3.44
C ALA A 494 14.78 11.31 2.00
N LEU A 495 16.07 11.06 1.68
CA LEU A 495 16.48 10.62 0.35
C LEU A 495 15.90 9.23 0.00
N ASN A 496 15.90 8.30 0.96
CA ASN A 496 15.27 6.98 0.79
C ASN A 496 13.78 7.11 0.47
N LEU A 497 13.07 7.99 1.18
CA LEU A 497 11.64 8.25 0.95
C LEU A 497 11.40 8.97 -0.39
N MET A 498 12.26 9.90 -0.80
CA MET A 498 12.10 10.56 -2.10
C MET A 498 12.32 9.58 -3.27
N ARG A 499 13.28 8.65 -3.16
CA ARG A 499 13.46 7.55 -4.13
C ARG A 499 12.24 6.64 -4.19
N PHE A 500 11.59 6.40 -3.06
CA PHE A 500 10.32 5.67 -3.04
C PHE A 500 9.24 6.44 -3.83
N PHE A 501 9.08 7.74 -3.65
CA PHE A 501 8.11 8.54 -4.41
C PHE A 501 8.44 8.63 -5.91
N GLU A 502 9.72 8.71 -6.26
CA GLU A 502 10.19 8.65 -7.65
C GLU A 502 9.78 7.32 -8.30
N HIS A 503 10.07 6.19 -7.63
CA HIS A 503 9.73 4.85 -8.10
C HIS A 503 8.21 4.64 -8.24
N GLU A 504 7.42 5.15 -7.30
CA GLU A 504 5.97 4.95 -7.23
C GLU A 504 5.16 6.02 -7.99
N SER A 505 5.83 6.98 -8.60
CA SER A 505 5.17 7.96 -9.46
C SER A 505 4.50 7.27 -10.65
N CYS A 506 3.17 7.46 -10.79
CA CYS A 506 2.43 6.89 -11.92
C CYS A 506 2.79 7.52 -13.28
N GLY A 507 3.58 8.60 -13.29
CA GLY A 507 4.03 9.31 -14.48
C GLY A 507 2.97 10.21 -15.15
N GLN A 508 1.75 10.30 -14.64
CA GLN A 508 0.66 11.03 -15.28
C GLN A 508 0.89 12.54 -15.33
N CYS A 509 1.24 13.15 -14.19
CA CYS A 509 1.41 14.61 -14.12
C CYS A 509 2.90 14.99 -14.07
N THR A 510 3.29 16.02 -14.84
CA THR A 510 4.66 16.50 -14.94
C THR A 510 5.26 16.93 -13.59
N PRO A 511 4.55 17.66 -12.72
CA PRO A 511 5.11 18.08 -11.42
C PRO A 511 5.63 16.92 -10.57
N CYS A 512 4.90 15.83 -10.49
CA CYS A 512 5.32 14.64 -9.76
C CYS A 512 6.41 13.86 -10.51
N ARG A 513 6.18 13.54 -11.81
CA ARG A 513 7.09 12.72 -12.61
C ARG A 513 8.50 13.30 -12.69
N GLU A 514 8.60 14.60 -13.00
CA GLU A 514 9.90 15.27 -13.13
C GLU A 514 10.42 15.77 -11.76
N GLY A 515 9.50 16.25 -10.89
CA GLY A 515 9.86 16.85 -9.62
C GLY A 515 10.49 15.85 -8.65
N THR A 516 9.98 14.62 -8.57
CA THR A 516 10.58 13.59 -7.69
C THR A 516 11.98 13.19 -8.13
N GLY A 517 12.22 13.00 -9.44
CA GLY A 517 13.55 12.69 -9.97
C GLY A 517 14.54 13.83 -9.77
N GLN A 518 14.14 15.09 -10.03
CA GLN A 518 14.99 16.25 -9.78
C GLN A 518 15.30 16.43 -8.28
N ALA A 519 14.32 16.16 -7.42
CA ALA A 519 14.52 16.20 -5.96
C ALA A 519 15.52 15.12 -5.51
N VAL A 520 15.41 13.87 -6.00
CA VAL A 520 16.39 12.81 -5.72
C VAL A 520 17.80 13.25 -6.13
N HIS A 521 17.96 13.79 -7.35
CA HIS A 521 19.26 14.27 -7.83
C HIS A 521 19.83 15.38 -6.93
N ALA A 522 19.01 16.36 -6.55
CA ALA A 522 19.42 17.46 -5.68
C ALA A 522 19.76 16.98 -4.25
N MET A 523 19.01 16.02 -3.70
CA MET A 523 19.24 15.47 -2.37
C MET A 523 20.47 14.56 -2.25
N GLN A 524 20.98 14.04 -3.36
CA GLN A 524 22.24 13.29 -3.41
C GLN A 524 23.48 14.18 -3.23
N GLN A 525 23.34 15.49 -3.46
CA GLN A 525 24.46 16.42 -3.31
C GLN A 525 24.83 16.58 -1.83
N LEU A 526 26.11 16.78 -1.53
CA LEU A 526 26.61 16.99 -0.16
C LEU A 526 25.90 18.18 0.51
N GLN A 527 25.78 19.27 -0.20
CA GLN A 527 25.03 20.46 0.20
C GLN A 527 23.78 20.60 -0.66
N TRP A 528 22.64 20.76 -0.01
CA TRP A 528 21.37 20.88 -0.73
C TRP A 528 21.14 22.31 -1.23
N ASN A 529 20.74 22.43 -2.49
CA ASN A 529 20.31 23.72 -3.07
C ASN A 529 18.90 24.07 -2.58
N THR A 530 18.84 24.87 -1.50
CA THR A 530 17.59 25.23 -0.84
C THR A 530 16.60 25.91 -1.78
N ALA A 531 17.04 26.85 -2.62
CA ALA A 531 16.16 27.57 -3.54
C ALA A 531 15.52 26.62 -4.58
N LEU A 532 16.33 25.76 -5.21
CA LEU A 532 15.81 24.75 -6.15
C LEU A 532 14.78 23.81 -5.46
N MET A 533 15.06 23.38 -4.23
CA MET A 533 14.15 22.48 -3.50
C MET A 533 12.84 23.16 -3.11
N GLU A 534 12.85 24.46 -2.82
CA GLU A 534 11.65 25.26 -2.58
C GLU A 534 10.76 25.33 -3.83
N ASP A 535 11.36 25.61 -4.98
CA ASP A 535 10.66 25.65 -6.26
C ASP A 535 10.06 24.27 -6.61
N LEU A 536 10.83 23.19 -6.45
CA LEU A 536 10.36 21.82 -6.67
C LEU A 536 9.20 21.46 -5.74
N SER A 537 9.32 21.79 -4.44
CA SER A 537 8.26 21.56 -3.44
C SER A 537 6.99 22.31 -3.80
N PHE A 538 7.11 23.59 -4.15
CA PHE A 538 5.97 24.41 -4.54
C PHE A 538 5.25 23.81 -5.76
N VAL A 539 5.98 23.51 -6.82
CA VAL A 539 5.38 22.97 -8.05
C VAL A 539 4.73 21.59 -7.81
N MET A 540 5.38 20.70 -7.05
CA MET A 540 4.81 19.39 -6.73
C MET A 540 3.53 19.52 -5.89
N ARG A 541 3.49 20.39 -4.87
CA ARG A 541 2.32 20.58 -4.01
C ARG A 541 1.13 21.18 -4.74
N GLU A 542 1.37 22.26 -5.50
CA GLU A 542 0.30 23.06 -6.10
C GLU A 542 -0.22 22.47 -7.42
N ALA A 543 0.60 21.71 -8.15
CA ALA A 543 0.26 21.30 -9.51
C ALA A 543 0.17 19.77 -9.72
N SER A 544 0.46 18.94 -8.70
CA SER A 544 0.23 17.49 -8.81
C SER A 544 -1.25 17.15 -8.69
N ILE A 545 -1.69 16.15 -9.47
CA ILE A 545 -3.09 15.71 -9.54
C ILE A 545 -3.56 15.06 -8.23
N CYS A 546 -2.67 14.31 -7.54
CA CYS A 546 -3.04 13.50 -6.38
C CYS A 546 -2.10 13.71 -5.18
N GLY A 547 -2.52 13.15 -4.04
CA GLY A 547 -1.80 13.26 -2.78
C GLY A 547 -0.38 12.70 -2.81
N LEU A 548 -0.04 11.75 -3.69
CA LEU A 548 1.34 11.24 -3.81
C LEU A 548 2.29 12.38 -4.18
N GLY A 549 2.07 13.07 -5.30
CA GLY A 549 2.94 14.15 -5.73
C GLY A 549 2.87 15.38 -4.80
N GLN A 550 1.71 15.64 -4.19
CA GLN A 550 1.53 16.76 -3.25
C GLN A 550 2.28 16.54 -1.93
N ALA A 551 2.40 15.30 -1.46
CA ALA A 551 3.05 14.95 -0.21
C ALA A 551 4.53 14.53 -0.36
N ALA A 552 4.97 14.16 -1.56
CA ALA A 552 6.35 13.74 -1.82
C ALA A 552 7.43 14.72 -1.30
N PRO A 553 7.24 16.05 -1.33
CA PRO A 553 8.21 17.00 -0.79
C PRO A 553 8.33 17.00 0.75
N ASN A 554 7.35 16.48 1.49
CA ASN A 554 7.30 16.64 2.96
C ASN A 554 8.56 16.14 3.68
N PRO A 555 9.14 14.94 3.38
CA PRO A 555 10.39 14.51 3.99
C PRO A 555 11.56 15.46 3.72
N MET A 556 11.69 15.94 2.49
CA MET A 556 12.74 16.88 2.07
C MET A 556 12.59 18.22 2.80
N ASP A 557 11.39 18.79 2.82
CA ASP A 557 11.11 20.09 3.44
C ASP A 557 11.24 20.06 4.96
N SER A 558 10.78 18.98 5.60
CA SER A 558 10.92 18.81 7.05
C SER A 558 12.40 18.68 7.47
N VAL A 559 13.22 17.98 6.69
CA VAL A 559 14.67 17.89 6.97
C VAL A 559 15.35 19.23 6.79
N ARG A 560 15.06 19.96 5.72
CA ARG A 560 15.60 21.34 5.54
C ARG A 560 15.23 22.26 6.70
N ARG A 561 14.02 22.14 7.22
CA ARG A 561 13.52 22.98 8.33
C ARG A 561 14.11 22.61 9.69
N HIS A 562 14.18 21.32 10.00
CA HIS A 562 14.46 20.83 11.34
C HIS A 562 15.88 20.29 11.51
N PHE A 563 16.58 19.96 10.43
CA PHE A 563 17.94 19.39 10.44
C PHE A 563 18.88 20.14 9.47
N PRO A 564 18.94 21.50 9.50
CA PRO A 564 19.72 22.27 8.54
C PRO A 564 21.21 21.87 8.53
N HIS A 565 21.77 21.49 9.69
CA HIS A 565 23.15 21.03 9.84
C HIS A 565 23.49 19.76 9.03
N GLU A 566 22.48 18.93 8.69
CA GLU A 566 22.70 17.74 7.86
C GLU A 566 22.72 18.05 6.36
N VAL A 567 22.30 19.25 5.95
CA VAL A 567 22.07 19.59 4.52
C VAL A 567 22.82 20.83 4.05
N ASP A 568 23.45 21.60 4.95
CA ASP A 568 24.24 22.80 4.63
C ASP A 568 25.74 22.51 4.39
N GLY A 569 26.16 21.25 4.48
CA GLY A 569 27.55 20.83 4.32
C GLY A 569 28.40 20.96 5.61
N SER A 570 27.79 21.35 6.74
CA SER A 570 28.50 21.50 8.02
C SER A 570 28.59 20.19 8.83
N ASP A 571 27.83 19.16 8.45
CA ASP A 571 27.90 17.85 9.11
C ASP A 571 29.18 17.11 8.76
N LEU A 572 30.17 17.21 9.67
CA LEU A 572 31.49 16.58 9.55
C LEU A 572 31.48 15.09 9.95
N ARG A 573 30.34 14.47 10.22
CA ARG A 573 30.28 13.02 10.38
C ARG A 573 30.73 12.41 9.05
N SER A 574 32.05 12.15 8.97
CA SER A 574 32.69 11.63 7.77
C SER A 574 31.95 10.40 7.27
N ASP A 575 31.72 10.35 5.98
CA ASP A 575 31.29 9.16 5.24
C ASP A 575 32.30 8.02 5.39
N SER A 576 32.40 7.45 6.57
CA SER A 576 33.08 6.17 6.79
C SER A 576 32.26 4.97 6.27
N ARG A 577 31.05 5.23 5.80
CA ARG A 577 30.24 4.29 5.01
C ARG A 577 30.38 4.73 3.55
N SER A 578 31.33 4.09 2.87
CA SER A 578 31.62 4.19 1.44
C SER A 578 30.42 4.72 0.65
N ASN A 579 30.68 5.84 -0.05
CA ASN A 579 29.94 6.35 -1.17
C ASN A 579 29.35 5.15 -1.97
N PRO A 580 28.05 4.88 -1.96
CA PRO A 580 27.52 3.92 -2.88
C PRO A 580 27.82 4.50 -4.26
N GLN A 581 28.64 3.79 -5.03
CA GLN A 581 28.79 4.09 -6.44
C GLN A 581 27.40 4.33 -7.04
N PRO A 582 27.22 5.32 -7.90
CA PRO A 582 25.95 5.52 -8.59
C PRO A 582 25.56 4.16 -9.16
N ASP A 583 24.41 3.69 -8.69
CA ASP A 583 23.79 2.44 -9.10
C ASP A 583 23.81 2.35 -10.63
N PRO A 584 24.45 1.35 -11.25
CA PRO A 584 24.41 1.15 -12.68
C PRO A 584 23.04 0.60 -13.11
N ARG A 585 21.94 1.15 -12.58
CA ARG A 585 20.64 0.85 -13.14
C ARG A 585 20.63 1.25 -14.59
N PRO A 586 20.17 0.39 -15.51
CA PRO A 586 19.96 0.81 -16.88
C PRO A 586 19.07 2.04 -16.85
N ASP A 587 19.50 3.06 -17.55
CA ASP A 587 18.77 4.30 -17.76
C ASP A 587 17.33 3.98 -18.20
N LEU A 588 16.39 4.03 -17.24
CA LEU A 588 14.96 3.86 -17.48
C LEU A 588 14.31 5.17 -17.95
N SER A 589 15.12 6.11 -18.47
CA SER A 589 14.56 7.22 -19.21
C SER A 589 13.66 6.70 -20.35
N PRO A 590 12.55 7.35 -20.64
CA PRO A 590 11.59 6.90 -21.66
C PRO A 590 12.18 6.72 -23.07
N SER A 591 13.40 7.22 -23.32
CA SER A 591 14.13 7.10 -24.57
C SER A 591 14.74 5.72 -24.85
N HIS A 592 14.80 4.80 -23.86
CA HIS A 592 15.39 3.47 -24.01
C HIS A 592 14.37 2.32 -23.89
N ARG A 593 13.07 2.61 -24.00
CA ARG A 593 12.10 1.55 -24.24
C ARG A 593 12.21 1.13 -25.71
N PRO A 594 12.64 -0.10 -26.03
CA PRO A 594 12.71 -0.54 -27.42
C PRO A 594 11.30 -0.57 -28.02
N GLY A 595 11.02 0.33 -28.96
CA GLY A 595 9.78 0.27 -29.72
C GLY A 595 9.02 1.58 -29.98
N ALA A 596 9.55 2.74 -29.64
CA ALA A 596 8.97 4.02 -30.08
C ALA A 596 9.76 4.57 -31.27
N GLN A 597 9.55 4.05 -32.45
CA GLN A 597 9.74 4.77 -33.73
C GLN A 597 8.40 4.77 -34.47
N PRO A 598 8.09 5.86 -35.24
CA PRO A 598 6.75 6.32 -35.60
C PRO A 598 5.89 5.36 -36.39
#